data_2297675a17e2ede4a8b5bea7559984c5
#
_entry.id   2297675a17e2ede4a8b5bea7559984c5
#
_cell.length_a   1.000
_cell.length_b   1.000
_cell.length_c   1.000
_cell.angle_alpha   90.00
_cell.angle_beta   90.00
_cell.angle_gamma   90.00
#
_symmetry.space_group_name_H-M   'P 1'
#
loop_
_entity.id
_entity.type
_entity.pdbx_description
1 polymer ?
#
loop_
_entity_poly.entity_id
_entity_poly.type
_entity_poly.pdbx_seq_one_letter_code
_entity_poly.pdbx_strand_id
1 'polypeptide(L)'
;RDRLNLDALQRYVRYLNVSDDSKSGRFLYDESNSNQYAGLSGGLAVASATGLSLYDKDGTETASIQAAMSVPVFKTGNTVALAYDAGGTVLEAASQKKGSVLHVTSQRAILDADIAADDSICYLSSEPGYKSVLYVYNSQQSLIYRWLSASQYFMRCAVASGSKYAAAAVLGQQDGMFESSVVLFRTDAEEIACTIPIGNAMIYDLHFVSDSKLCVLAEDALSFYDLDGNLLGSFSYGESYLKDYTTDGSGCLTLVMNLYQAGNRYTVLTVGYDGAELGRLSSGEQILDISAAGKYLAILTSSSLSIYDQTLQEYDVSDNTAGAASVVMRADGSAILLANGHGTLYVP
;
A
#
# COMPACT_ATOMS: atom_id res chain seq x y z
N ARG A 1 -10.15 -29.08 15.39
CA ARG A 1 -10.17 -29.98 14.19
C ARG A 1 -9.15 -29.41 13.24
N ASP A 2 -7.94 -29.99 13.31
CA ASP A 2 -6.82 -29.62 12.46
C ASP A 2 -7.22 -29.82 11.01
N ARG A 3 -7.49 -28.73 10.32
CA ARG A 3 -7.50 -28.76 8.87
C ARG A 3 -6.04 -28.90 8.46
N LEU A 4 -5.66 -30.07 7.97
CA LEU A 4 -4.45 -30.25 7.16
C LEU A 4 -4.55 -29.26 5.98
N ASN A 5 -4.10 -28.04 6.21
CA ASN A 5 -4.05 -26.99 5.19
C ASN A 5 -2.71 -27.14 4.46
N LEU A 6 -2.77 -27.20 3.14
CA LEU A 6 -1.56 -27.30 2.30
C LEU A 6 -0.53 -26.21 2.64
N ASP A 7 -1.03 -25.01 2.98
CA ASP A 7 -0.20 -23.87 3.39
C ASP A 7 0.51 -24.14 4.72
N ALA A 8 -0.15 -24.76 5.70
CA ALA A 8 0.47 -25.16 6.97
C ALA A 8 1.56 -26.19 6.77
N LEU A 9 1.34 -27.17 5.87
CA LEU A 9 2.36 -28.16 5.51
C LEU A 9 3.55 -27.49 4.77
N GLN A 10 3.27 -26.59 3.84
CA GLN A 10 4.31 -25.85 3.14
C GLN A 10 5.13 -24.96 4.09
N ARG A 11 4.48 -24.30 5.04
CA ARG A 11 5.16 -23.53 6.09
C ARG A 11 6.03 -24.44 6.96
N TYR A 12 5.47 -25.55 7.44
CA TYR A 12 6.20 -26.51 8.26
C TYR A 12 7.48 -26.97 7.54
N VAL A 13 7.41 -27.33 6.27
CA VAL A 13 8.58 -27.74 5.47
C VAL A 13 9.56 -26.59 5.28
N ARG A 14 9.06 -25.37 5.02
CA ARG A 14 9.88 -24.17 4.78
C ARG A 14 10.66 -23.73 6.02
N TYR A 15 10.05 -23.85 7.20
CA TYR A 15 10.58 -23.35 8.46
C TYR A 15 11.06 -24.46 9.42
N LEU A 16 11.20 -25.69 8.94
CA LEU A 16 11.66 -26.85 9.74
C LEU A 16 13.00 -26.62 10.47
N ASN A 17 13.84 -25.70 10.01
CA ASN A 17 15.15 -25.41 10.57
C ASN A 17 15.26 -24.02 11.18
N VAL A 18 14.15 -23.28 11.31
CA VAL A 18 14.11 -21.99 11.99
C VAL A 18 13.88 -22.26 13.48
N SER A 19 14.97 -22.28 14.26
CA SER A 19 14.87 -22.32 15.72
C SER A 19 14.85 -20.90 16.27
N ASP A 20 14.18 -20.68 17.42
CA ASP A 20 14.10 -19.39 18.12
C ASP A 20 15.48 -18.73 18.40
N ASP A 21 16.55 -19.52 18.43
CA ASP A 21 17.92 -19.08 18.66
C ASP A 21 18.74 -18.85 17.40
N SER A 22 18.21 -19.13 16.20
CA SER A 22 18.97 -18.93 14.97
C SER A 22 18.83 -17.48 14.48
N LYS A 23 19.92 -16.90 13.97
CA LYS A 23 19.93 -15.60 13.27
C LYS A 23 19.06 -15.58 12.01
N SER A 24 18.56 -16.74 11.58
CA SER A 24 17.62 -16.96 10.49
C SER A 24 16.24 -16.49 10.90
N GLY A 25 15.71 -15.50 10.19
CA GLY A 25 14.41 -14.89 10.46
C GLY A 25 14.44 -13.63 11.35
N ARG A 26 15.64 -13.10 11.65
CA ARG A 26 15.78 -11.80 12.30
C ARG A 26 16.28 -10.76 11.31
N PHE A 27 15.51 -9.69 11.15
CA PHE A 27 15.83 -8.53 10.33
C PHE A 27 16.45 -7.45 11.23
N LEU A 28 17.64 -6.95 10.89
CA LEU A 28 18.30 -5.87 11.62
C LEU A 28 18.36 -4.64 10.73
N TYR A 29 17.84 -3.53 11.20
CA TYR A 29 17.81 -2.24 10.53
C TYR A 29 18.07 -1.11 11.50
N ASP A 30 18.40 0.08 10.96
CA ASP A 30 18.65 1.25 11.79
C ASP A 30 17.38 1.72 12.48
N GLU A 31 17.53 2.09 13.77
CA GLU A 31 16.44 2.65 14.55
C GLU A 31 16.03 4.01 14.01
N SER A 32 14.76 4.18 13.69
CA SER A 32 14.19 5.46 13.29
C SER A 32 12.68 5.47 13.51
N ASN A 33 12.16 6.57 14.03
CA ASN A 33 10.72 6.78 14.15
C ASN A 33 10.04 7.03 12.78
N SER A 34 10.83 7.24 11.71
CA SER A 34 10.34 7.42 10.35
C SER A 34 10.35 6.12 9.53
N ASN A 35 10.77 5.00 10.12
CA ASN A 35 10.80 3.73 9.41
C ASN A 35 9.39 3.31 8.98
N GLN A 36 9.28 2.95 7.71
CA GLN A 36 8.12 2.32 7.11
C GLN A 36 8.53 0.96 6.56
N TYR A 37 7.61 0.02 6.58
CA TYR A 37 7.89 -1.38 6.31
C TYR A 37 6.90 -1.96 5.30
N ALA A 38 7.38 -2.82 4.41
CA ALA A 38 6.53 -3.62 3.54
C ALA A 38 7.19 -4.96 3.19
N GLY A 39 6.38 -5.93 2.84
CA GLY A 39 6.85 -7.18 2.27
C GLY A 39 7.39 -6.98 0.85
N LEU A 40 8.52 -7.59 0.52
CA LEU A 40 9.09 -7.57 -0.82
C LEU A 40 9.72 -8.91 -1.17
N SER A 41 9.22 -9.56 -2.21
CA SER A 41 9.77 -10.84 -2.71
C SER A 41 9.97 -11.91 -1.62
N GLY A 42 9.06 -11.96 -0.65
CA GLY A 42 9.12 -12.86 0.49
C GLY A 42 10.09 -12.43 1.62
N GLY A 43 10.78 -11.30 1.49
CA GLY A 43 11.60 -10.66 2.51
C GLY A 43 10.93 -9.39 3.06
N LEU A 44 11.75 -8.44 3.46
CA LEU A 44 11.36 -7.16 4.04
C LEU A 44 12.01 -6.02 3.26
N ALA A 45 11.28 -4.93 3.09
CA ALA A 45 11.82 -3.66 2.67
C ALA A 45 11.54 -2.61 3.76
N VAL A 46 12.53 -1.78 4.06
CA VAL A 46 12.48 -0.72 5.06
C VAL A 46 12.84 0.60 4.40
N ALA A 47 11.92 1.57 4.47
CA ALA A 47 12.17 2.94 4.06
C ALA A 47 12.31 3.84 5.28
N SER A 48 13.26 4.75 5.25
CA SER A 48 13.52 5.72 6.31
C SER A 48 13.83 7.10 5.74
N ALA A 49 14.04 8.07 6.60
CA ALA A 49 14.51 9.41 6.21
C ALA A 49 15.88 9.39 5.50
N THR A 50 16.65 8.32 5.62
CA THR A 50 17.99 8.20 5.04
C THR A 50 18.07 7.34 3.80
N GLY A 51 17.01 6.57 3.48
CA GLY A 51 16.96 5.75 2.27
C GLY A 51 16.17 4.45 2.40
N LEU A 52 16.54 3.47 1.58
CA LEU A 52 15.91 2.16 1.46
C LEU A 52 16.89 1.05 1.84
N SER A 53 16.47 0.11 2.68
CA SER A 53 17.16 -1.14 2.94
C SER A 53 16.28 -2.33 2.58
N LEU A 54 16.80 -3.26 1.79
CA LEU A 54 16.09 -4.42 1.29
C LEU A 54 16.71 -5.70 1.84
N TYR A 55 15.88 -6.58 2.38
CA TYR A 55 16.28 -7.83 3.03
C TYR A 55 15.62 -9.02 2.33
N ASP A 56 16.36 -10.09 2.19
CA ASP A 56 15.82 -11.36 1.69
C ASP A 56 14.92 -12.05 2.74
N LYS A 57 14.38 -13.21 2.38
CA LYS A 57 13.49 -14.00 3.25
C LYS A 57 14.17 -14.47 4.55
N ASP A 58 15.49 -14.51 4.60
CA ASP A 58 16.29 -15.00 5.72
C ASP A 58 16.81 -13.84 6.60
N GLY A 59 16.49 -12.59 6.26
CA GLY A 59 16.88 -11.37 6.98
C GLY A 59 18.26 -10.83 6.59
N THR A 60 18.86 -11.32 5.50
CA THR A 60 20.11 -10.78 4.98
C THR A 60 19.83 -9.50 4.18
N GLU A 61 20.54 -8.42 4.48
CA GLU A 61 20.48 -7.21 3.69
C GLU A 61 21.07 -7.43 2.30
N THR A 62 20.25 -7.23 1.26
CA THR A 62 20.63 -7.46 -0.14
C THR A 62 20.92 -6.18 -0.90
N ALA A 63 20.34 -5.07 -0.45
CA ALA A 63 20.58 -3.75 -1.00
C ALA A 63 20.36 -2.67 0.06
N SER A 64 21.18 -1.62 0.03
CA SER A 64 21.04 -0.41 0.82
C SER A 64 21.30 0.79 -0.08
N ILE A 65 20.29 1.68 -0.19
CA ILE A 65 20.31 2.84 -1.06
C ILE A 65 20.15 4.08 -0.21
N GLN A 66 21.13 4.99 -0.28
CA GLN A 66 21.07 6.26 0.40
C GLN A 66 20.23 7.27 -0.39
N ALA A 67 19.18 7.77 0.23
CA ALA A 67 18.31 8.79 -0.32
C ALA A 67 17.71 9.61 0.82
N ALA A 68 18.13 10.87 0.96
CA ALA A 68 17.61 11.73 2.01
C ALA A 68 16.18 12.16 1.70
N MET A 69 15.25 11.90 2.62
CA MET A 69 13.83 12.21 2.51
C MET A 69 13.35 12.84 3.83
N SER A 70 12.63 13.94 3.73
CA SER A 70 12.07 14.63 4.91
C SER A 70 10.77 13.97 5.37
N VAL A 71 9.95 13.55 4.41
CA VAL A 71 8.66 12.87 4.63
C VAL A 71 8.60 11.65 3.71
N PRO A 72 9.30 10.56 4.06
CA PRO A 72 9.31 9.36 3.24
C PRO A 72 7.92 8.74 3.16
N VAL A 73 7.48 8.41 1.96
CA VAL A 73 6.30 7.57 1.68
C VAL A 73 6.78 6.35 0.91
N PHE A 74 6.22 5.20 1.26
CA PHE A 74 6.74 3.92 0.85
C PHE A 74 5.65 3.00 0.31
N LYS A 75 5.90 2.36 -0.82
CA LYS A 75 5.05 1.36 -1.46
C LYS A 75 5.89 0.25 -2.08
N THR A 76 5.32 -0.92 -2.31
CA THR A 76 6.00 -2.03 -2.97
C THR A 76 5.17 -2.62 -4.10
N GLY A 77 5.83 -2.95 -5.22
CA GLY A 77 5.33 -3.84 -6.24
C GLY A 77 5.71 -5.30 -5.94
N ASN A 78 5.88 -6.10 -6.97
CA ASN A 78 6.26 -7.50 -6.80
C ASN A 78 7.74 -7.68 -6.42
N THR A 79 8.64 -6.95 -7.09
CA THR A 79 10.09 -7.08 -6.90
C THR A 79 10.80 -5.76 -6.62
N VAL A 80 10.10 -4.65 -6.73
CA VAL A 80 10.62 -3.30 -6.56
C VAL A 80 9.95 -2.61 -5.39
N ALA A 81 10.75 -2.00 -4.52
CA ALA A 81 10.33 -1.09 -3.48
C ALA A 81 10.47 0.35 -3.98
N LEU A 82 9.45 1.17 -3.77
CA LEU A 82 9.37 2.57 -4.15
C LEU A 82 9.30 3.44 -2.91
N ALA A 83 10.23 4.38 -2.75
CA ALA A 83 10.13 5.42 -1.74
C ALA A 83 10.24 6.80 -2.40
N TYR A 84 9.50 7.77 -1.89
CA TYR A 84 9.60 9.16 -2.34
C TYR A 84 9.43 10.12 -1.17
N ASP A 85 10.02 11.30 -1.30
CA ASP A 85 9.87 12.38 -0.32
C ASP A 85 8.61 13.18 -0.66
N ALA A 86 7.53 13.00 0.11
CA ALA A 86 6.27 13.71 -0.12
C ALA A 86 6.43 15.22 0.12
N GLY A 87 6.22 16.01 -0.93
CA GLY A 87 6.52 17.45 -0.93
C GLY A 87 8.00 17.80 -1.15
N GLY A 88 8.89 16.80 -1.20
CA GLY A 88 10.28 16.92 -1.59
C GLY A 88 10.50 16.63 -3.07
N THR A 89 11.74 16.31 -3.46
CA THR A 89 12.13 16.18 -4.87
C THR A 89 12.74 14.84 -5.23
N VAL A 90 12.87 13.92 -4.26
CA VAL A 90 13.55 12.64 -4.44
C VAL A 90 12.54 11.51 -4.54
N LEU A 91 12.73 10.64 -5.53
CA LEU A 91 12.07 9.35 -5.65
C LEU A 91 13.13 8.29 -5.94
N GLU A 92 13.08 7.19 -5.23
CA GLU A 92 13.99 6.07 -5.36
C GLU A 92 13.21 4.76 -5.48
N ALA A 93 13.53 3.97 -6.49
CA ALA A 93 13.01 2.62 -6.59
C ALA A 93 14.16 1.62 -6.65
N ALA A 94 14.03 0.53 -5.90
CA ALA A 94 15.11 -0.45 -5.75
C ALA A 94 14.58 -1.89 -5.70
N SER A 95 15.39 -2.83 -6.14
CA SER A 95 15.11 -4.26 -6.06
C SER A 95 16.22 -5.00 -5.33
N GLN A 96 15.89 -6.13 -4.69
CA GLN A 96 16.86 -6.97 -3.98
C GLN A 96 18.01 -7.45 -4.89
N LYS A 97 17.75 -7.64 -6.20
CA LYS A 97 18.72 -8.20 -7.14
C LYS A 97 19.63 -7.16 -7.80
N LYS A 98 19.11 -5.95 -8.02
CA LYS A 98 19.78 -4.91 -8.82
C LYS A 98 20.21 -3.67 -8.01
N GLY A 99 19.76 -3.55 -6.76
CA GLY A 99 19.85 -2.30 -6.03
C GLY A 99 18.94 -1.24 -6.63
N SER A 100 19.38 0.02 -6.74
CA SER A 100 18.62 1.10 -7.37
C SER A 100 18.30 0.77 -8.84
N VAL A 101 17.04 0.89 -9.21
CA VAL A 101 16.52 0.64 -10.56
C VAL A 101 15.91 1.89 -11.19
N LEU A 102 15.47 2.84 -10.38
CA LEU A 102 15.03 4.17 -10.82
C LEU A 102 15.39 5.19 -9.74
N HIS A 103 16.09 6.23 -10.14
CA HIS A 103 16.35 7.41 -9.32
C HIS A 103 15.80 8.65 -10.03
N VAL A 104 14.98 9.43 -9.34
CA VAL A 104 14.46 10.70 -9.85
C VAL A 104 14.83 11.82 -8.88
N THR A 105 15.44 12.87 -9.41
CA THR A 105 15.54 14.16 -8.72
C THR A 105 14.66 15.14 -9.50
N SER A 106 13.46 15.37 -9.00
CA SER A 106 12.49 16.27 -9.61
C SER A 106 12.90 17.74 -9.41
N GLN A 107 12.61 18.61 -10.37
CA GLN A 107 12.81 20.05 -10.20
C GLN A 107 11.78 20.70 -9.28
N ARG A 108 10.66 20.05 -9.06
CA ARG A 108 9.53 20.49 -8.23
C ARG A 108 9.12 19.39 -7.27
N ALA A 109 8.34 19.75 -6.29
CA ALA A 109 7.83 18.82 -5.31
C ALA A 109 7.13 17.62 -5.95
N ILE A 110 7.45 16.42 -5.47
CA ILE A 110 6.72 15.19 -5.75
C ILE A 110 5.53 15.16 -4.80
N LEU A 111 4.32 15.12 -5.35
CA LEU A 111 3.08 15.18 -4.58
C LEU A 111 2.59 13.81 -4.17
N ASP A 112 2.72 12.84 -5.07
CA ASP A 112 2.31 11.46 -4.86
C ASP A 112 3.07 10.54 -5.83
N ALA A 113 3.18 9.25 -5.49
CA ALA A 113 3.69 8.22 -6.39
C ALA A 113 3.03 6.87 -6.08
N ASP A 114 2.95 6.03 -7.08
CA ASP A 114 2.37 4.70 -6.97
C ASP A 114 3.19 3.66 -7.76
N ILE A 115 3.09 2.41 -7.33
CA ILE A 115 3.73 1.28 -7.97
C ILE A 115 2.72 0.13 -8.09
N ALA A 116 2.56 -0.39 -9.30
CA ALA A 116 1.69 -1.52 -9.58
C ALA A 116 2.36 -2.86 -9.21
N ALA A 117 1.55 -3.92 -9.17
CA ALA A 117 2.03 -5.27 -8.89
C ALA A 117 3.07 -5.80 -9.90
N ASP A 118 3.14 -5.26 -11.12
CA ASP A 118 4.15 -5.61 -12.12
C ASP A 118 5.41 -4.72 -12.09
N ASP A 119 5.56 -3.91 -11.03
CA ASP A 119 6.64 -2.94 -10.84
C ASP A 119 6.59 -1.71 -11.79
N SER A 120 5.47 -1.46 -12.48
CA SER A 120 5.20 -0.20 -13.19
C SER A 120 5.02 0.92 -12.17
N ILE A 121 5.54 2.13 -12.45
CA ILE A 121 5.58 3.25 -11.51
C ILE A 121 4.92 4.46 -12.14
N CYS A 122 4.18 5.23 -11.34
CA CYS A 122 3.81 6.60 -11.70
C CYS A 122 4.11 7.57 -10.57
N TYR A 123 4.29 8.86 -10.91
CA TYR A 123 4.38 9.91 -9.90
C TYR A 123 3.82 11.24 -10.42
N LEU A 124 3.42 12.07 -9.48
CA LEU A 124 2.94 13.43 -9.71
C LEU A 124 3.97 14.47 -9.29
N SER A 125 4.15 15.46 -10.13
CA SER A 125 4.92 16.66 -9.84
C SER A 125 4.29 17.85 -10.57
N SER A 126 5.01 18.95 -10.71
CA SER A 126 4.65 20.08 -11.55
C SER A 126 5.84 20.54 -12.40
N GLU A 127 5.56 21.31 -13.43
CA GLU A 127 6.57 21.95 -14.28
C GLU A 127 6.24 23.43 -14.51
N PRO A 128 7.20 24.26 -14.93
CA PRO A 128 6.91 25.65 -15.31
C PRO A 128 5.81 25.72 -16.38
N GLY A 129 4.74 26.45 -16.09
CA GLY A 129 3.56 26.57 -16.97
C GLY A 129 2.49 25.50 -16.79
N TYR A 130 2.72 24.47 -15.97
CA TYR A 130 1.77 23.40 -15.71
C TYR A 130 1.54 23.22 -14.20
N LYS A 131 0.27 23.11 -13.80
CA LYS A 131 -0.12 22.89 -12.40
C LYS A 131 0.24 21.48 -11.91
N SER A 132 0.10 20.49 -12.80
CA SER A 132 0.42 19.10 -12.50
C SER A 132 1.00 18.39 -13.72
N VAL A 133 1.89 17.46 -13.47
CA VAL A 133 2.44 16.54 -14.47
C VAL A 133 2.40 15.14 -13.89
N LEU A 134 1.80 14.21 -14.64
CA LEU A 134 1.83 12.78 -14.37
C LEU A 134 2.93 12.15 -15.23
N TYR A 135 3.81 11.40 -14.59
CA TYR A 135 4.84 10.59 -15.25
C TYR A 135 4.53 9.12 -15.05
N VAL A 136 4.66 8.31 -16.11
CA VAL A 136 4.44 6.85 -16.02
C VAL A 136 5.64 6.11 -16.59
N TYR A 137 6.14 5.17 -15.80
CA TYR A 137 7.24 4.26 -16.12
C TYR A 137 6.70 2.84 -16.22
N ASN A 138 7.18 2.10 -17.20
CA ASN A 138 6.83 0.68 -17.34
C ASN A 138 7.56 -0.19 -16.29
N SER A 139 7.30 -1.49 -16.28
CA SER A 139 7.93 -2.46 -15.37
C SER A 139 9.45 -2.61 -15.54
N GLN A 140 10.04 -2.07 -16.60
CA GLN A 140 11.49 -1.97 -16.81
C GLN A 140 12.05 -0.61 -16.38
N GLN A 141 11.25 0.22 -15.71
CA GLN A 141 11.56 1.58 -15.26
C GLN A 141 11.97 2.54 -16.39
N SER A 142 11.41 2.33 -17.58
CA SER A 142 11.53 3.27 -18.71
C SER A 142 10.35 4.22 -18.72
N LEU A 143 10.60 5.54 -18.84
CA LEU A 143 9.54 6.54 -18.97
C LEU A 143 8.81 6.31 -20.29
N ILE A 144 7.50 6.04 -20.23
CA ILE A 144 6.66 5.74 -21.41
C ILE A 144 5.58 6.77 -21.67
N TYR A 145 5.20 7.54 -20.66
CA TYR A 145 4.11 8.50 -20.78
C TYR A 145 4.30 9.70 -19.86
N ARG A 146 3.82 10.84 -20.31
CA ARG A 146 3.81 12.09 -19.57
C ARG A 146 2.58 12.91 -19.94
N TRP A 147 1.79 13.28 -18.93
CA TRP A 147 0.64 14.15 -19.10
C TRP A 147 0.86 15.48 -18.39
N LEU A 148 0.67 16.59 -19.13
CA LEU A 148 0.84 17.94 -18.59
C LEU A 148 -0.53 18.62 -18.47
N SER A 149 -0.90 19.00 -17.25
CA SER A 149 -2.14 19.74 -16.97
C SER A 149 -1.84 21.20 -16.63
N ALA A 150 -2.28 22.12 -17.49
CA ALA A 150 -2.17 23.55 -17.24
C ALA A 150 -3.30 24.08 -16.31
N SER A 151 -4.43 23.36 -16.23
CA SER A 151 -5.66 23.83 -15.58
C SER A 151 -6.02 23.11 -14.28
N GLN A 152 -5.61 21.84 -14.10
CA GLN A 152 -6.04 20.99 -13.00
C GLN A 152 -4.91 20.68 -12.04
N TYR A 153 -5.25 20.57 -10.75
CA TYR A 153 -4.36 20.07 -9.69
C TYR A 153 -4.63 18.59 -9.45
N PHE A 154 -3.61 17.76 -9.61
CA PHE A 154 -3.65 16.34 -9.29
C PHE A 154 -3.09 16.12 -7.89
N MET A 155 -3.80 15.33 -7.09
CA MET A 155 -3.49 15.11 -5.67
C MET A 155 -3.04 13.68 -5.36
N ARG A 156 -3.54 12.71 -6.11
CA ARG A 156 -3.19 11.29 -6.00
C ARG A 156 -3.03 10.71 -7.38
N CYS A 157 -2.23 9.66 -7.51
CA CYS A 157 -2.10 8.90 -8.75
C CYS A 157 -2.04 7.41 -8.50
N ALA A 158 -2.41 6.65 -9.52
CA ALA A 158 -2.27 5.20 -9.55
C ALA A 158 -1.90 4.75 -10.96
N VAL A 159 -1.20 3.61 -11.05
CA VAL A 159 -0.85 2.97 -12.33
C VAL A 159 -1.32 1.52 -12.34
N ALA A 160 -1.95 1.09 -13.44
CA ALA A 160 -2.33 -0.30 -13.63
C ALA A 160 -1.13 -1.17 -14.01
N SER A 161 -1.14 -2.44 -13.63
CA SER A 161 -0.19 -3.41 -14.16
C SER A 161 -0.22 -3.43 -15.70
N GLY A 162 0.95 -3.60 -16.31
CA GLY A 162 1.12 -3.44 -17.76
C GLY A 162 1.23 -1.99 -18.22
N SER A 163 1.12 -1.02 -17.30
CA SER A 163 1.30 0.42 -17.52
C SER A 163 0.48 1.03 -18.68
N LYS A 164 -0.62 0.37 -19.11
CA LYS A 164 -1.50 0.85 -20.17
C LYS A 164 -2.48 1.92 -19.69
N TYR A 165 -2.79 1.92 -18.40
CA TYR A 165 -3.68 2.88 -17.78
C TYR A 165 -3.03 3.50 -16.55
N ALA A 166 -3.32 4.77 -16.34
CA ALA A 166 -3.01 5.49 -15.11
C ALA A 166 -4.23 6.33 -14.71
N ALA A 167 -4.29 6.70 -13.45
CA ALA A 167 -5.36 7.54 -12.90
C ALA A 167 -4.76 8.68 -12.10
N ALA A 168 -5.46 9.82 -12.06
CA ALA A 168 -5.16 10.91 -11.15
C ALA A 168 -6.42 11.47 -10.51
N ALA A 169 -6.39 11.65 -9.20
CA ALA A 169 -7.42 12.38 -8.46
C ALA A 169 -7.23 13.88 -8.67
N VAL A 170 -8.30 14.54 -9.09
CA VAL A 170 -8.35 15.97 -9.36
C VAL A 170 -9.10 16.67 -8.24
N LEU A 171 -8.51 17.75 -7.76
CA LEU A 171 -9.14 18.70 -6.86
C LEU A 171 -9.57 19.93 -7.66
N GLY A 172 -10.85 20.19 -7.68
CA GLY A 172 -11.47 21.31 -8.37
C GLY A 172 -12.43 22.12 -7.48
N GLN A 173 -13.02 23.12 -8.10
CA GLN A 173 -14.08 23.93 -7.51
C GLN A 173 -15.12 24.22 -8.59
N GLN A 174 -16.39 23.96 -8.29
CA GLN A 174 -17.52 24.31 -9.12
C GLN A 174 -18.54 25.11 -8.29
N ASP A 175 -18.96 26.27 -8.79
CA ASP A 175 -19.93 27.18 -8.13
C ASP A 175 -19.55 27.56 -6.69
N GLY A 176 -18.23 27.66 -6.41
CA GLY A 176 -17.70 27.99 -5.08
C GLY A 176 -17.64 26.81 -4.12
N MET A 177 -18.08 25.62 -4.52
CA MET A 177 -17.97 24.39 -3.76
C MET A 177 -16.81 23.54 -4.24
N PHE A 178 -16.22 22.80 -3.31
CA PHE A 178 -15.21 21.79 -3.57
C PHE A 178 -15.78 20.67 -4.43
N GLU A 179 -15.02 20.21 -5.41
CA GLU A 179 -15.40 19.08 -6.26
C GLU A 179 -14.18 18.20 -6.54
N SER A 180 -14.35 16.90 -6.36
CA SER A 180 -13.37 15.89 -6.69
C SER A 180 -13.79 15.09 -7.91
N SER A 181 -12.82 14.72 -8.73
CA SER A 181 -13.00 13.78 -9.82
C SER A 181 -11.74 12.93 -10.00
N VAL A 182 -11.87 11.84 -10.75
CA VAL A 182 -10.73 11.03 -11.19
C VAL A 182 -10.63 11.09 -12.70
N VAL A 183 -9.45 11.38 -13.20
CA VAL A 183 -9.13 11.31 -14.62
C VAL A 183 -8.39 10.01 -14.91
N LEU A 184 -8.89 9.23 -15.86
CA LEU A 184 -8.24 8.04 -16.39
C LEU A 184 -7.49 8.38 -17.67
N PHE A 185 -6.26 7.90 -17.77
CA PHE A 185 -5.36 8.06 -18.90
C PHE A 185 -5.05 6.73 -19.55
N ARG A 186 -4.99 6.72 -20.87
CA ARG A 186 -4.37 5.64 -21.64
C ARG A 186 -2.97 6.10 -22.04
N THR A 187 -1.98 5.30 -21.74
CA THR A 187 -0.56 5.67 -21.98
C THR A 187 -0.16 5.58 -23.46
N ASP A 188 -1.02 5.00 -24.30
CA ASP A 188 -0.87 4.92 -25.76
C ASP A 188 -1.70 5.98 -26.52
N ALA A 189 -2.33 6.93 -25.80
CA ALA A 189 -3.20 7.95 -26.38
C ALA A 189 -2.81 9.36 -25.90
N GLU A 190 -3.10 10.36 -26.74
CA GLU A 190 -2.89 11.78 -26.42
C GLU A 190 -4.08 12.38 -25.66
N GLU A 191 -5.24 11.72 -25.65
CA GLU A 191 -6.45 12.15 -24.98
C GLU A 191 -6.69 11.35 -23.72
N ILE A 192 -7.40 11.94 -22.75
CA ILE A 192 -7.88 11.22 -21.55
C ILE A 192 -8.87 10.13 -21.95
N ALA A 193 -8.86 9.01 -21.24
CA ALA A 193 -9.84 7.94 -21.47
C ALA A 193 -11.24 8.35 -21.01
N CYS A 194 -11.34 8.79 -19.75
CA CYS A 194 -12.58 9.33 -19.18
C CYS A 194 -12.31 10.17 -17.94
N THR A 195 -13.37 10.87 -17.48
CA THR A 195 -13.37 11.54 -16.17
C THR A 195 -14.54 11.00 -15.35
N ILE A 196 -14.24 10.59 -14.12
CA ILE A 196 -15.21 10.03 -13.16
C ILE A 196 -15.52 11.11 -12.12
N PRO A 197 -16.73 11.66 -12.06
CA PRO A 197 -17.12 12.61 -11.01
C PRO A 197 -17.27 11.85 -9.68
N ILE A 198 -16.64 12.37 -8.62
CA ILE A 198 -16.75 11.83 -7.25
C ILE A 198 -17.66 12.72 -6.40
N GLY A 199 -17.73 14.02 -6.70
CA GLY A 199 -18.53 15.00 -5.97
C GLY A 199 -17.74 15.73 -4.89
N ASN A 200 -18.35 15.98 -3.74
CA ASN A 200 -17.77 16.82 -2.70
C ASN A 200 -16.88 16.07 -1.71
N ALA A 201 -16.71 14.75 -1.87
CA ALA A 201 -15.87 13.94 -1.00
C ALA A 201 -14.39 14.07 -1.40
N MET A 202 -13.50 14.20 -0.40
CA MET A 202 -12.07 14.19 -0.64
C MET A 202 -11.61 12.78 -1.00
N ILE A 203 -10.78 12.66 -2.04
CA ILE A 203 -10.16 11.40 -2.42
C ILE A 203 -8.87 11.22 -1.61
N TYR A 204 -8.81 10.17 -0.80
CA TYR A 204 -7.65 9.85 0.02
C TYR A 204 -6.60 9.05 -0.74
N ASP A 205 -7.03 8.09 -1.57
CA ASP A 205 -6.12 7.25 -2.35
C ASP A 205 -6.81 6.69 -3.61
N LEU A 206 -5.98 6.27 -4.56
CA LEU A 206 -6.35 5.54 -5.77
C LEU A 206 -5.53 4.26 -5.85
N HIS A 207 -6.15 3.16 -6.23
CA HIS A 207 -5.46 1.90 -6.40
C HIS A 207 -6.07 1.04 -7.50
N PHE A 208 -5.27 0.50 -8.42
CA PHE A 208 -5.75 -0.50 -9.37
C PHE A 208 -5.72 -1.88 -8.72
N VAL A 209 -6.89 -2.41 -8.38
CA VAL A 209 -7.04 -3.76 -7.80
C VAL A 209 -6.93 -4.87 -8.84
N SER A 210 -6.95 -4.51 -10.11
CA SER A 210 -6.62 -5.35 -11.27
C SER A 210 -6.29 -4.46 -12.47
N ASP A 211 -5.86 -5.05 -13.58
CA ASP A 211 -5.53 -4.32 -14.82
C ASP A 211 -6.72 -3.54 -15.41
N SER A 212 -7.95 -3.85 -14.97
CA SER A 212 -9.20 -3.30 -15.51
C SER A 212 -10.13 -2.69 -14.47
N LYS A 213 -9.71 -2.61 -13.20
CA LYS A 213 -10.57 -2.11 -12.12
C LYS A 213 -9.82 -1.15 -11.21
N LEU A 214 -10.31 0.09 -11.16
CA LEU A 214 -9.82 1.13 -10.28
C LEU A 214 -10.66 1.17 -9.00
N CYS A 215 -9.98 1.22 -7.86
CA CYS A 215 -10.52 1.51 -6.55
C CYS A 215 -10.26 2.99 -6.21
N VAL A 216 -11.28 3.67 -5.74
CA VAL A 216 -11.25 5.04 -5.23
C VAL A 216 -11.62 5.02 -3.75
N LEU A 217 -10.67 5.35 -2.89
CA LEU A 217 -10.91 5.58 -1.47
C LEU A 217 -11.21 7.06 -1.26
N ALA A 218 -12.45 7.37 -0.96
CA ALA A 218 -12.90 8.73 -0.65
C ALA A 218 -13.22 8.88 0.84
N GLU A 219 -13.58 10.09 1.26
CA GLU A 219 -13.89 10.43 2.64
C GLU A 219 -15.11 9.68 3.19
N ASP A 220 -16.07 9.38 2.33
CA ASP A 220 -17.40 8.85 2.68
C ASP A 220 -17.65 7.43 2.15
N ALA A 221 -16.85 6.96 1.19
CA ALA A 221 -17.04 5.66 0.56
C ALA A 221 -15.78 5.11 -0.11
N LEU A 222 -15.77 3.79 -0.25
CA LEU A 222 -14.90 3.03 -1.13
C LEU A 222 -15.69 2.67 -2.39
N SER A 223 -15.17 2.99 -3.57
CA SER A 223 -15.87 2.74 -4.83
C SER A 223 -14.95 2.09 -5.85
N PHE A 224 -15.53 1.23 -6.71
CA PHE A 224 -14.81 0.52 -7.77
C PHE A 224 -15.38 0.90 -9.12
N TYR A 225 -14.51 1.18 -10.07
CA TYR A 225 -14.84 1.60 -11.41
C TYR A 225 -14.13 0.74 -12.45
N ASP A 226 -14.77 0.54 -13.62
CA ASP A 226 -14.09 0.02 -14.79
C ASP A 226 -13.27 1.11 -15.51
N LEU A 227 -12.60 0.74 -16.60
CA LEU A 227 -11.75 1.65 -17.37
C LEU A 227 -12.55 2.62 -18.27
N ASP A 228 -13.86 2.42 -18.41
CA ASP A 228 -14.77 3.34 -19.08
C ASP A 228 -15.40 4.34 -18.09
N GLY A 229 -15.10 4.20 -16.78
CA GLY A 229 -15.60 5.06 -15.72
C GLY A 229 -16.96 4.64 -15.16
N ASN A 230 -17.44 3.43 -15.48
CA ASN A 230 -18.70 2.93 -14.93
C ASN A 230 -18.48 2.41 -13.51
N LEU A 231 -19.38 2.76 -12.59
CA LEU A 231 -19.38 2.25 -11.22
C LEU A 231 -19.72 0.75 -11.21
N LEU A 232 -18.82 -0.07 -10.66
CA LEU A 232 -18.99 -1.51 -10.53
C LEU A 232 -19.53 -1.91 -9.15
N GLY A 233 -19.25 -1.12 -8.12
CA GLY A 233 -19.70 -1.33 -6.75
C GLY A 233 -19.16 -0.28 -5.81
N SER A 234 -19.80 -0.13 -4.66
CA SER A 234 -19.34 0.81 -3.63
C SER A 234 -19.71 0.33 -2.24
N PHE A 235 -18.93 0.76 -1.25
CA PHE A 235 -19.17 0.55 0.17
C PHE A 235 -19.18 1.89 0.88
N SER A 236 -20.32 2.32 1.40
CA SER A 236 -20.45 3.56 2.17
C SER A 236 -19.98 3.37 3.62
N TYR A 237 -19.25 4.33 4.15
CA TYR A 237 -18.81 4.31 5.55
C TYR A 237 -19.92 4.74 6.53
N GLY A 238 -21.05 5.28 6.03
CA GLY A 238 -22.13 5.79 6.85
C GLY A 238 -21.65 6.96 7.73
N GLU A 239 -21.81 6.83 9.05
CA GLU A 239 -21.35 7.83 10.03
C GLU A 239 -19.93 7.53 10.57
N SER A 240 -19.28 6.48 10.07
CA SER A 240 -17.94 6.07 10.52
C SER A 240 -16.84 6.80 9.75
N TYR A 241 -15.69 6.95 10.40
CA TYR A 241 -14.49 7.55 9.83
C TYR A 241 -13.47 6.48 9.48
N LEU A 242 -12.90 6.57 8.28
CA LEU A 242 -11.76 5.74 7.89
C LEU A 242 -10.52 6.17 8.68
N LYS A 243 -9.90 5.24 9.39
CA LYS A 243 -8.69 5.46 10.19
C LYS A 243 -7.45 4.90 9.55
N ASP A 244 -7.59 3.72 8.96
CA ASP A 244 -6.49 3.03 8.31
C ASP A 244 -7.05 2.06 7.27
N TYR A 245 -6.21 1.62 6.34
CA TYR A 245 -6.59 0.64 5.32
C TYR A 245 -5.36 -0.06 4.76
N THR A 246 -5.58 -1.23 4.17
CA THR A 246 -4.59 -1.89 3.32
C THR A 246 -5.23 -2.43 2.05
N THR A 247 -4.51 -2.28 0.93
CA THR A 247 -4.89 -2.76 -0.40
C THR A 247 -4.16 -4.05 -0.79
N ASP A 248 -3.25 -4.55 0.04
CA ASP A 248 -2.31 -5.62 -0.28
C ASP A 248 -2.92 -7.03 -0.20
N GLY A 249 -4.17 -7.14 0.25
CA GLY A 249 -4.93 -8.39 0.27
C GLY A 249 -5.35 -8.84 -1.13
N SER A 250 -5.52 -10.15 -1.32
CA SER A 250 -6.06 -10.68 -2.57
C SER A 250 -7.59 -10.69 -2.54
N GLY A 251 -8.24 -10.03 -3.50
CA GLY A 251 -9.69 -10.06 -3.68
C GLY A 251 -10.51 -9.16 -2.74
N CYS A 252 -9.89 -8.47 -1.81
CA CYS A 252 -10.56 -7.49 -0.93
C CYS A 252 -9.58 -6.42 -0.43
N LEU A 253 -10.16 -5.30 0.02
CA LEU A 253 -9.47 -4.32 0.85
C LEU A 253 -9.86 -4.53 2.31
N THR A 254 -8.95 -4.16 3.21
CA THR A 254 -9.25 -4.08 4.64
C THR A 254 -9.31 -2.63 5.06
N LEU A 255 -10.37 -2.27 5.79
CA LEU A 255 -10.62 -0.94 6.32
C LEU A 255 -10.65 -0.99 7.84
N VAL A 256 -10.00 -0.06 8.51
CA VAL A 256 -10.14 0.20 9.93
C VAL A 256 -11.01 1.45 10.10
N MET A 257 -12.18 1.25 10.66
CA MET A 257 -13.18 2.30 10.86
C MET A 257 -13.28 2.67 12.33
N ASN A 258 -13.61 3.91 12.61
CA ASN A 258 -13.99 4.35 13.94
C ASN A 258 -15.32 5.12 13.87
N LEU A 259 -16.19 4.87 14.85
CA LEU A 259 -17.47 5.60 14.96
C LEU A 259 -17.27 7.07 15.35
N TYR A 260 -16.12 7.41 15.97
CA TYR A 260 -15.79 8.78 16.40
C TYR A 260 -14.45 9.20 15.83
N GLN A 261 -14.26 10.50 15.57
CA GLN A 261 -12.97 11.04 15.16
C GLN A 261 -11.86 10.79 16.20
N ALA A 262 -12.23 10.77 17.47
CA ALA A 262 -11.36 10.37 18.59
C ALA A 262 -12.08 9.31 19.43
N GLY A 263 -11.46 8.15 19.65
CA GLY A 263 -12.02 7.06 20.44
C GLY A 263 -11.34 5.72 20.16
N ASN A 264 -11.59 4.74 21.02
CA ASN A 264 -10.94 3.44 21.01
C ASN A 264 -11.88 2.30 20.56
N ARG A 265 -12.94 2.62 19.81
CA ARG A 265 -13.84 1.61 19.24
C ARG A 265 -13.57 1.46 17.77
N TYR A 266 -12.75 0.48 17.44
CA TYR A 266 -12.39 0.19 16.06
C TYR A 266 -13.28 -0.91 15.51
N THR A 267 -13.66 -0.78 14.25
CA THR A 267 -14.27 -1.84 13.46
C THR A 267 -13.37 -2.12 12.28
N VAL A 268 -12.90 -3.34 12.16
CA VAL A 268 -12.18 -3.82 10.98
C VAL A 268 -13.19 -4.44 10.03
N LEU A 269 -13.11 -4.07 8.77
CA LEU A 269 -13.97 -4.52 7.69
C LEU A 269 -13.11 -5.04 6.55
N THR A 270 -13.55 -6.12 5.92
CA THR A 270 -13.03 -6.53 4.63
C THR A 270 -14.11 -6.31 3.57
N VAL A 271 -13.74 -5.68 2.48
CA VAL A 271 -14.66 -5.30 1.40
C VAL A 271 -14.14 -5.86 0.08
N GLY A 272 -14.95 -6.67 -0.58
CA GLY A 272 -14.65 -7.25 -1.88
C GLY A 272 -14.59 -6.20 -2.99
N TYR A 273 -13.97 -6.55 -4.12
CA TYR A 273 -13.83 -5.65 -5.28
C TYR A 273 -15.15 -5.41 -6.04
N ASP A 274 -16.26 -5.83 -5.50
CA ASP A 274 -17.64 -5.54 -5.91
C ASP A 274 -18.36 -4.60 -4.92
N GLY A 275 -17.67 -4.14 -3.88
CA GLY A 275 -18.21 -3.31 -2.81
C GLY A 275 -18.98 -4.07 -1.73
N ALA A 276 -19.01 -5.41 -1.79
CA ALA A 276 -19.67 -6.21 -0.77
C ALA A 276 -18.80 -6.35 0.49
N GLU A 277 -19.40 -6.20 1.67
CA GLU A 277 -18.76 -6.52 2.94
C GLU A 277 -18.58 -8.04 3.05
N LEU A 278 -17.35 -8.51 3.24
CA LEU A 278 -17.01 -9.92 3.39
C LEU A 278 -16.90 -10.33 4.84
N GLY A 279 -16.44 -9.44 5.70
CA GLY A 279 -16.27 -9.69 7.12
C GLY A 279 -16.28 -8.41 7.94
N ARG A 280 -16.63 -8.54 9.23
CA ARG A 280 -16.66 -7.44 10.20
C ARG A 280 -16.19 -7.93 11.56
N LEU A 281 -15.26 -7.17 12.17
CA LEU A 281 -14.72 -7.44 13.49
C LEU A 281 -14.69 -6.14 14.30
N SER A 282 -15.21 -6.17 15.53
CA SER A 282 -15.10 -5.03 16.45
C SER A 282 -13.94 -5.26 17.41
N SER A 283 -13.08 -4.26 17.57
CA SER A 283 -11.97 -4.27 18.54
C SER A 283 -12.21 -3.22 19.61
N GLY A 284 -12.08 -3.61 20.87
CA GLY A 284 -12.04 -2.70 22.02
C GLY A 284 -10.63 -2.20 22.33
N GLU A 285 -9.61 -2.75 21.67
CA GLU A 285 -8.21 -2.36 21.82
C GLU A 285 -7.77 -1.47 20.66
N GLN A 286 -6.79 -0.64 20.94
CA GLN A 286 -6.16 0.15 19.90
C GLN A 286 -5.43 -0.77 18.91
N ILE A 287 -5.79 -0.65 17.65
CA ILE A 287 -5.06 -1.28 16.56
C ILE A 287 -3.81 -0.42 16.32
N LEU A 288 -2.64 -1.05 16.42
CA LEU A 288 -1.35 -0.40 16.17
C LEU A 288 -1.01 -0.43 14.68
N ASP A 289 -1.29 -1.56 14.03
CA ASP A 289 -0.99 -1.75 12.61
C ASP A 289 -1.84 -2.89 12.03
N ILE A 290 -2.07 -2.84 10.72
CA ILE A 290 -2.69 -3.88 9.92
C ILE A 290 -1.82 -4.18 8.70
N SER A 291 -1.76 -5.44 8.31
CA SER A 291 -1.05 -5.83 7.10
C SER A 291 -1.73 -7.03 6.45
N ALA A 292 -1.89 -6.98 5.14
CA ALA A 292 -2.50 -8.07 4.39
C ALA A 292 -1.52 -8.64 3.36
N ALA A 293 -1.59 -9.94 3.11
CA ALA A 293 -0.89 -10.59 2.01
C ALA A 293 -1.62 -11.87 1.60
N GLY A 294 -1.91 -12.01 0.30
CA GLY A 294 -2.72 -13.11 -0.18
C GLY A 294 -4.08 -13.12 0.51
N LYS A 295 -4.46 -14.24 1.10
CA LYS A 295 -5.72 -14.41 1.82
C LYS A 295 -5.65 -14.11 3.32
N TYR A 296 -4.50 -13.67 3.84
CA TYR A 296 -4.27 -13.44 5.25
C TYR A 296 -4.23 -11.97 5.59
N LEU A 297 -4.75 -11.63 6.76
CA LEU A 297 -4.74 -10.32 7.38
C LEU A 297 -4.16 -10.44 8.78
N ALA A 298 -3.12 -9.67 9.07
CA ALA A 298 -2.59 -9.49 10.42
C ALA A 298 -3.17 -8.21 11.03
N ILE A 299 -3.60 -8.30 12.27
CA ILE A 299 -4.01 -7.16 13.12
C ILE A 299 -3.10 -7.18 14.34
N LEU A 300 -2.32 -6.11 14.51
CA LEU A 300 -1.45 -5.93 15.66
C LEU A 300 -2.08 -4.96 16.64
N THR A 301 -2.18 -5.38 17.89
CA THR A 301 -2.52 -4.52 19.04
C THR A 301 -1.34 -4.46 20.02
N SER A 302 -1.47 -3.71 21.10
CA SER A 302 -0.42 -3.69 22.14
C SER A 302 -0.29 -5.02 22.88
N SER A 303 -1.34 -5.85 22.87
CA SER A 303 -1.42 -7.10 23.64
C SER A 303 -1.29 -8.36 22.79
N SER A 304 -1.59 -8.30 21.49
CA SER A 304 -1.62 -9.49 20.63
C SER A 304 -1.36 -9.20 19.17
N LEU A 305 -0.86 -10.22 18.48
CA LEU A 305 -0.93 -10.36 17.03
C LEU A 305 -2.02 -11.38 16.72
N SER A 306 -3.02 -11.00 15.94
CA SER A 306 -4.05 -11.91 15.44
C SER A 306 -4.00 -12.00 13.92
N ILE A 307 -4.08 -13.21 13.38
CA ILE A 307 -4.12 -13.48 11.94
C ILE A 307 -5.52 -13.99 11.58
N TYR A 308 -6.10 -13.38 10.56
CA TYR A 308 -7.44 -13.66 10.06
C TYR A 308 -7.41 -14.07 8.59
N ASP A 309 -8.49 -14.71 8.15
CA ASP A 309 -8.81 -14.84 6.74
C ASP A 309 -9.59 -13.62 6.21
N GLN A 310 -9.93 -13.62 4.93
CA GLN A 310 -10.66 -12.53 4.27
C GLN A 310 -12.08 -12.31 4.81
N THR A 311 -12.67 -13.29 5.51
CA THR A 311 -13.98 -13.19 6.17
C THR A 311 -13.88 -12.79 7.64
N LEU A 312 -12.67 -12.43 8.09
CA LEU A 312 -12.32 -12.11 9.46
C LEU A 312 -12.61 -13.27 10.45
N GLN A 313 -12.47 -14.51 9.97
CA GLN A 313 -12.37 -15.67 10.84
C GLN A 313 -10.92 -15.79 11.32
N GLU A 314 -10.76 -15.90 12.64
CA GLU A 314 -9.44 -16.03 13.26
C GLU A 314 -8.75 -17.31 12.78
N TYR A 315 -7.53 -17.15 12.28
CA TYR A 315 -6.68 -18.24 11.84
C TYR A 315 -5.69 -18.63 12.94
N ASP A 316 -5.10 -17.62 13.60
CA ASP A 316 -4.12 -17.80 14.66
C ASP A 316 -3.97 -16.54 15.52
N VAL A 317 -3.54 -16.70 16.77
CA VAL A 317 -3.33 -15.59 17.72
C VAL A 317 -2.11 -15.83 18.58
N SER A 318 -1.35 -14.77 18.84
CA SER A 318 -0.20 -14.77 19.74
C SER A 318 -0.25 -13.58 20.68
N ASP A 319 -0.12 -13.83 21.98
CA ASP A 319 0.03 -12.78 22.99
C ASP A 319 1.48 -12.23 23.08
N ASN A 320 2.41 -12.90 22.39
CA ASN A 320 3.80 -12.42 22.31
C ASN A 320 3.99 -11.55 21.06
N THR A 321 3.88 -10.25 21.24
CA THR A 321 4.11 -9.26 20.17
C THR A 321 5.58 -8.85 20.05
N ALA A 322 6.48 -9.37 20.90
CA ALA A 322 7.91 -9.01 20.94
C ALA A 322 8.15 -7.48 21.03
N GLY A 323 7.19 -6.70 21.52
CA GLY A 323 7.25 -5.23 21.56
C GLY A 323 7.13 -4.55 20.20
N ALA A 324 6.58 -5.24 19.21
CA ALA A 324 6.39 -4.70 17.87
C ALA A 324 5.41 -3.53 17.85
N ALA A 325 5.71 -2.54 17.02
CA ALA A 325 4.84 -1.41 16.69
C ALA A 325 4.21 -1.55 15.29
N SER A 326 4.77 -2.40 14.44
CA SER A 326 4.27 -2.67 13.10
C SER A 326 4.35 -4.15 12.77
N VAL A 327 3.60 -4.58 11.77
CA VAL A 327 3.57 -5.96 11.27
C VAL A 327 3.59 -5.98 9.74
N VAL A 328 4.32 -6.93 9.17
CA VAL A 328 4.26 -7.22 7.74
C VAL A 328 3.77 -8.65 7.55
N MET A 329 2.60 -8.80 6.97
CA MET A 329 2.01 -10.09 6.63
C MET A 329 2.68 -10.68 5.41
N ARG A 330 2.78 -12.01 5.34
CA ARG A 330 3.31 -12.76 4.19
C ARG A 330 2.24 -13.66 3.62
N ALA A 331 2.28 -13.87 2.31
CA ALA A 331 1.26 -14.66 1.60
C ALA A 331 1.22 -16.14 2.02
N ASP A 332 2.24 -16.64 2.70
CA ASP A 332 2.28 -18.00 3.27
C ASP A 332 1.64 -18.10 4.66
N GLY A 333 1.13 -17.01 5.20
CA GLY A 333 0.48 -16.92 6.51
C GLY A 333 1.44 -16.66 7.66
N SER A 334 2.75 -16.54 7.44
CA SER A 334 3.70 -16.03 8.43
C SER A 334 3.68 -14.50 8.47
N ALA A 335 4.19 -13.89 9.53
CA ALA A 335 4.29 -12.44 9.66
C ALA A 335 5.66 -12.03 10.17
N ILE A 336 6.07 -10.80 9.91
CA ILE A 336 7.25 -10.18 10.50
C ILE A 336 6.75 -9.14 11.50
N LEU A 337 7.05 -9.34 12.77
CA LEU A 337 6.80 -8.38 13.84
C LEU A 337 7.97 -7.40 13.91
N LEU A 338 7.68 -6.11 13.83
CA LEU A 338 8.66 -5.04 13.64
C LEU A 338 8.71 -4.15 14.90
N ALA A 339 9.80 -4.26 15.63
CA ALA A 339 10.11 -3.44 16.77
C ALA A 339 11.19 -2.41 16.39
N ASN A 340 11.63 -1.59 17.38
CA ASN A 340 12.69 -0.63 17.12
C ASN A 340 14.01 -1.35 16.84
N GLY A 341 14.58 -1.12 15.65
CA GLY A 341 15.86 -1.66 15.21
C GLY A 341 15.86 -3.15 14.79
N HIS A 342 14.74 -3.87 14.94
CA HIS A 342 14.71 -5.28 14.52
C HIS A 342 13.32 -5.78 14.17
N GLY A 343 13.29 -6.73 13.24
CA GLY A 343 12.11 -7.53 12.89
C GLY A 343 12.29 -9.00 13.29
N THR A 344 11.21 -9.63 13.75
CA THR A 344 11.20 -11.03 14.15
C THR A 344 10.14 -11.78 13.35
N LEU A 345 10.52 -12.92 12.77
CA LEU A 345 9.60 -13.77 12.04
C LEU A 345 8.66 -14.50 13.01
N TYR A 346 7.37 -14.38 12.78
CA TYR A 346 6.32 -15.16 13.43
C TYR A 346 5.77 -16.19 12.44
N VAL A 347 5.69 -17.43 12.87
CA VAL A 347 5.15 -18.56 12.08
C VAL A 347 4.02 -19.19 12.90
N PRO A 348 2.76 -19.12 12.44
CA PRO A 348 1.60 -19.73 13.10
C PRO A 348 1.68 -21.23 13.20
#